data_35f41d25b128c54220f5793b9631ee9b
#
_entry.id   35f41d25b128c54220f5793b9631ee9b
#
_cell.length_a   1.000
_cell.length_b   1.000
_cell.length_c   1.000
_cell.angle_alpha   90.00
_cell.angle_beta   90.00
_cell.angle_gamma   90.00
#
_symmetry.space_group_name_H-M   'P 1'
#
loop_
_entity.id
_entity.type
_entity.pdbx_description
1 polymer ?
#
loop_
_entity_poly.entity_id
_entity_poly.type
_entity_poly.pdbx_seq_one_letter_code
_entity_poly.pdbx_strand_id
1 'polypeptide(L)'
;QIAALTSTLGQPKVEVIARRLSEINPSLHLELIERFLQPEQAYALPEAKYDYVADCIDSLSPKLELIRACMDKKIPLVSAMGAGGRLDPAAVRVADISKSHNCPLARSIRKRLSQLTGRKPRGFYAVYSEELPDETSMRTVEGEAFKRSYYGTISYMPALFGLHAAAHILRSLLREDSAE
;
A
#
# COMPACT_ATOMS: atom_id res chain seq x y z
N GLN A 1 8.63 -11.50 -3.28
CA GLN A 1 7.40 -11.65 -2.46
C GLN A 1 7.59 -12.79 -1.47
N ILE A 2 7.36 -12.56 -0.19
CA ILE A 2 7.53 -13.58 0.88
C ILE A 2 6.63 -14.81 0.63
N ALA A 3 5.45 -14.63 0.05
CA ALA A 3 4.51 -15.70 -0.25
C ALA A 3 4.85 -16.50 -1.53
N ALA A 4 5.77 -16.02 -2.38
CA ALA A 4 6.07 -16.64 -3.66
C ALA A 4 7.24 -17.62 -3.51
N LEU A 5 6.94 -18.84 -3.16
CA LEU A 5 7.86 -19.98 -3.06
C LEU A 5 7.58 -21.00 -4.18
N THR A 6 8.51 -21.87 -4.48
CA THR A 6 8.30 -22.96 -5.44
C THR A 6 7.05 -23.81 -5.07
N SER A 7 6.86 -24.04 -3.76
CA SER A 7 5.73 -24.80 -3.23
C SER A 7 4.39 -24.06 -3.28
N THR A 8 4.39 -22.75 -3.51
CA THR A 8 3.17 -21.91 -3.54
C THR A 8 2.86 -21.34 -4.93
N LEU A 9 3.64 -21.69 -5.95
CA LEU A 9 3.36 -21.29 -7.33
C LEU A 9 1.97 -21.77 -7.76
N GLY A 10 1.20 -20.84 -8.37
CA GLY A 10 -0.17 -21.12 -8.82
C GLY A 10 -1.24 -21.03 -7.73
N GLN A 11 -0.86 -20.86 -6.45
CA GLN A 11 -1.82 -20.65 -5.37
C GLN A 11 -2.19 -19.17 -5.20
N PRO A 12 -3.46 -18.87 -4.87
CA PRO A 12 -3.86 -17.49 -4.55
C PRO A 12 -3.07 -16.92 -3.38
N LYS A 13 -2.58 -15.69 -3.56
CA LYS A 13 -1.73 -15.02 -2.57
C LYS A 13 -2.44 -14.83 -1.22
N VAL A 14 -3.72 -14.52 -1.26
CA VAL A 14 -4.54 -14.33 -0.05
C VAL A 14 -4.65 -15.60 0.76
N GLU A 15 -4.80 -16.78 0.13
CA GLU A 15 -4.86 -18.08 0.80
C GLU A 15 -3.53 -18.47 1.43
N VAL A 16 -2.41 -18.26 0.69
CA VAL A 16 -1.06 -18.57 1.20
C VAL A 16 -0.75 -17.74 2.45
N ILE A 17 -1.08 -16.45 2.41
CA ILE A 17 -0.88 -15.56 3.56
C ILE A 17 -1.83 -15.89 4.71
N ALA A 18 -3.10 -16.17 4.43
CA ALA A 18 -4.08 -16.53 5.46
C ALA A 18 -3.66 -17.80 6.24
N ARG A 19 -3.19 -18.83 5.53
CA ARG A 19 -2.67 -20.04 6.16
C ARG A 19 -1.53 -19.73 7.13
N ARG A 20 -0.56 -18.93 6.69
CA ARG A 20 0.55 -18.49 7.55
C ARG A 20 0.08 -17.70 8.77
N LEU A 21 -0.88 -16.79 8.59
CA LEU A 21 -1.42 -15.99 9.70
C LEU A 21 -2.17 -16.85 10.72
N SER A 22 -2.95 -17.84 10.26
CA SER A 22 -3.64 -18.79 11.14
C SER A 22 -2.68 -19.70 11.92
N GLU A 23 -1.53 -20.03 11.36
CA GLU A 23 -0.47 -20.75 12.07
C GLU A 23 0.21 -19.90 13.16
N ILE A 24 0.27 -18.57 12.95
CA ILE A 24 0.83 -17.63 13.95
C ILE A 24 -0.19 -17.35 15.06
N ASN A 25 -1.45 -17.09 14.69
CA ASN A 25 -2.54 -16.86 15.63
C ASN A 25 -3.82 -17.54 15.12
N PRO A 26 -4.18 -18.71 15.67
CA PRO A 26 -5.39 -19.46 15.27
C PRO A 26 -6.71 -18.75 15.56
N SER A 27 -6.70 -17.73 16.43
CA SER A 27 -7.91 -16.98 16.82
C SER A 27 -8.22 -15.81 15.86
N LEU A 28 -7.42 -15.60 14.82
CA LEU A 28 -7.69 -14.54 13.85
C LEU A 28 -8.94 -14.81 13.04
N HIS A 29 -9.81 -13.81 12.95
CA HIS A 29 -10.90 -13.82 11.98
C HIS A 29 -10.42 -13.18 10.68
N LEU A 30 -10.35 -13.99 9.62
CA LEU A 30 -9.82 -13.56 8.32
C LEU A 30 -10.92 -13.57 7.27
N GLU A 31 -11.13 -12.45 6.61
CA GLU A 31 -11.96 -12.33 5.42
C GLU A 31 -11.05 -12.24 4.18
N LEU A 32 -11.16 -13.22 3.28
CA LEU A 32 -10.30 -13.31 2.10
C LEU A 32 -11.06 -12.85 0.86
N ILE A 33 -10.49 -11.90 0.13
CA ILE A 33 -11.07 -11.40 -1.11
C ILE A 33 -10.12 -11.72 -2.26
N GLU A 34 -10.40 -12.83 -2.95
CA GLU A 34 -9.63 -13.31 -4.10
C GLU A 34 -10.20 -12.75 -5.41
N ARG A 35 -9.94 -11.49 -5.67
CA ARG A 35 -10.29 -10.87 -6.96
C ARG A 35 -9.43 -9.65 -7.24
N PHE A 36 -9.30 -9.31 -8.51
CA PHE A 36 -8.75 -8.02 -8.91
C PHE A 36 -9.75 -6.91 -8.56
N LEU A 37 -9.31 -5.94 -7.77
CA LEU A 37 -10.16 -4.81 -7.38
C LEU A 37 -10.25 -3.78 -8.51
N GLN A 38 -11.44 -3.63 -9.10
CA GLN A 38 -11.75 -2.49 -9.94
C GLN A 38 -11.84 -1.22 -9.09
N PRO A 39 -11.66 -0.02 -9.68
CA PRO A 39 -11.70 1.25 -8.93
C PRO A 39 -12.95 1.40 -8.06
N GLU A 40 -14.14 1.09 -8.59
CA GLU A 40 -15.41 1.21 -7.87
C GLU A 40 -15.49 0.24 -6.68
N GLN A 41 -14.95 -0.97 -6.84
CA GLN A 41 -14.86 -1.97 -5.78
C GLN A 41 -13.86 -1.54 -4.70
N ALA A 42 -12.73 -0.95 -5.10
CA ALA A 42 -11.73 -0.41 -4.17
C ALA A 42 -12.31 0.73 -3.32
N TYR A 43 -13.18 1.58 -3.91
CA TYR A 43 -13.90 2.61 -3.18
C TYR A 43 -14.94 2.04 -2.19
N ALA A 44 -15.63 0.97 -2.58
CA ALA A 44 -16.65 0.35 -1.74
C ALA A 44 -16.08 -0.47 -0.57
N LEU A 45 -14.85 -0.98 -0.73
CA LEU A 45 -14.25 -1.97 0.17
C LEU A 45 -14.08 -1.51 1.63
N PRO A 46 -13.54 -0.32 1.97
CA PRO A 46 -13.34 0.04 3.36
C PRO A 46 -14.67 0.35 4.06
N GLU A 47 -14.92 -0.34 5.15
CA GLU A 47 -16.07 -0.13 6.01
C GLU A 47 -15.69 0.67 7.26
N ALA A 48 -16.63 1.42 7.83
CA ALA A 48 -16.39 2.26 9.01
C ALA A 48 -15.98 1.47 10.27
N LYS A 49 -16.18 0.14 10.25
CA LYS A 49 -15.79 -0.75 11.36
C LYS A 49 -14.27 -1.06 11.41
N TYR A 50 -13.50 -0.68 10.40
CA TYR A 50 -12.06 -0.95 10.40
C TYR A 50 -11.33 0.14 11.19
N ASP A 51 -10.54 -0.28 12.16
CA ASP A 51 -9.69 0.61 12.97
C ASP A 51 -8.57 1.23 12.12
N TYR A 52 -8.07 0.49 11.12
CA TYR A 52 -6.99 0.94 10.24
C TYR A 52 -7.00 0.24 8.89
N VAL A 53 -6.61 0.94 7.83
CA VAL A 53 -6.42 0.38 6.47
C VAL A 53 -4.96 0.45 6.07
N ALA A 54 -4.39 -0.68 5.66
CA ALA A 54 -3.08 -0.77 5.00
C ALA A 54 -3.27 -0.94 3.49
N ASP A 55 -2.95 0.09 2.72
CA ASP A 55 -3.03 0.04 1.27
C ASP A 55 -1.67 -0.35 0.66
N CYS A 56 -1.64 -1.50 0.01
CA CYS A 56 -0.47 -2.03 -0.70
C CYS A 56 -0.74 -2.22 -2.21
N ILE A 57 -1.77 -1.58 -2.77
CA ILE A 57 -2.10 -1.65 -4.20
C ILE A 57 -1.01 -0.92 -4.99
N ASP A 58 -0.53 -1.53 -6.08
CA ASP A 58 0.48 -0.94 -6.98
C ASP A 58 -0.12 -0.27 -8.23
N SER A 59 -1.40 -0.53 -8.52
CA SER A 59 -2.13 0.03 -9.63
C SER A 59 -2.78 1.36 -9.25
N LEU A 60 -2.59 2.40 -10.07
CA LEU A 60 -2.89 3.79 -9.70
C LEU A 60 -4.39 4.03 -9.44
N SER A 61 -5.28 3.56 -10.33
CA SER A 61 -6.71 3.89 -10.24
C SER A 61 -7.42 3.21 -9.06
N PRO A 62 -7.28 1.89 -8.82
CA PRO A 62 -7.84 1.26 -7.62
C PRO A 62 -7.26 1.83 -6.32
N LYS A 63 -5.95 2.10 -6.29
CA LYS A 63 -5.28 2.72 -5.14
C LYS A 63 -5.86 4.09 -4.81
N LEU A 64 -6.05 4.93 -5.83
CA LEU A 64 -6.62 6.26 -5.66
C LEU A 64 -8.03 6.21 -5.05
N GLU A 65 -8.87 5.28 -5.53
CA GLU A 65 -10.24 5.14 -5.05
C GLU A 65 -10.29 4.57 -3.62
N LEU A 66 -9.41 3.64 -3.26
CA LEU A 66 -9.29 3.17 -1.88
C LEU A 66 -8.88 4.30 -0.92
N ILE A 67 -7.87 5.09 -1.30
CA ILE A 67 -7.42 6.24 -0.52
C ILE A 67 -8.58 7.25 -0.36
N ARG A 68 -9.28 7.56 -1.46
CA ARG A 68 -10.43 8.48 -1.44
C ARG A 68 -11.53 7.99 -0.50
N ALA A 69 -11.89 6.71 -0.57
CA ALA A 69 -12.89 6.11 0.30
C ALA A 69 -12.52 6.21 1.78
N CYS A 70 -11.25 5.92 2.13
CA CYS A 70 -10.78 6.07 3.50
C CYS A 70 -10.83 7.53 3.98
N MET A 71 -10.47 8.49 3.11
CA MET A 71 -10.56 9.92 3.43
C MET A 71 -12.02 10.36 3.65
N ASP A 72 -12.93 9.96 2.75
CA ASP A 72 -14.36 10.33 2.80
C ASP A 72 -15.05 9.72 4.04
N LYS A 73 -14.68 8.49 4.38
CA LYS A 73 -15.22 7.74 5.54
C LYS A 73 -14.44 7.99 6.85
N LYS A 74 -13.38 8.81 6.81
CA LYS A 74 -12.52 9.13 7.96
C LYS A 74 -11.87 7.90 8.61
N ILE A 75 -11.52 6.90 7.82
CA ILE A 75 -10.83 5.70 8.28
C ILE A 75 -9.32 5.95 8.23
N PRO A 76 -8.57 5.71 9.31
CA PRO A 76 -7.11 5.85 9.30
C PRO A 76 -6.47 4.98 8.23
N LEU A 77 -5.47 5.53 7.52
CA LEU A 77 -4.86 4.87 6.38
C LEU A 77 -3.35 5.08 6.36
N VAL A 78 -2.61 4.01 6.09
CA VAL A 78 -1.23 4.07 5.59
C VAL A 78 -1.16 3.43 4.21
N SER A 79 -0.54 4.12 3.26
CA SER A 79 -0.45 3.67 1.87
C SER A 79 1.01 3.47 1.47
N ALA A 80 1.37 2.25 1.09
CA ALA A 80 2.69 1.93 0.56
C ALA A 80 2.83 2.44 -0.88
N MET A 81 3.86 3.24 -1.11
CA MET A 81 4.18 3.78 -2.43
C MET A 81 5.06 2.81 -3.24
N GLY A 82 5.62 3.25 -4.35
CA GLY A 82 6.48 2.40 -5.18
C GLY A 82 7.81 2.08 -4.50
N ALA A 83 8.13 0.80 -4.36
CA ALA A 83 9.39 0.30 -3.80
C ALA A 83 10.42 -0.08 -4.89
N GLY A 84 10.01 -0.17 -6.15
CA GLY A 84 10.89 -0.57 -7.25
C GLY A 84 11.89 0.49 -7.66
N GLY A 85 13.02 0.06 -8.24
CA GLY A 85 14.12 0.91 -8.67
C GLY A 85 14.92 1.52 -7.51
N ARG A 86 14.88 0.93 -6.31
CA ARG A 86 15.52 1.45 -5.09
C ARG A 86 16.31 0.36 -4.37
N LEU A 87 17.41 0.74 -3.76
CA LEU A 87 18.35 -0.15 -3.09
C LEU A 87 18.68 0.27 -1.66
N ASP A 88 18.52 1.55 -1.32
CA ASP A 88 18.87 2.06 0.00
C ASP A 88 17.76 1.82 1.03
N PRO A 89 17.93 0.86 1.96
CA PRO A 89 16.96 0.59 3.01
C PRO A 89 16.84 1.74 4.01
N ALA A 90 17.90 2.53 4.21
CA ALA A 90 17.93 3.63 5.15
C ALA A 90 17.15 4.87 4.65
N ALA A 91 16.80 4.91 3.35
CA ALA A 91 16.03 6.00 2.75
C ALA A 91 14.50 5.81 2.90
N VAL A 92 14.01 4.71 3.48
CA VAL A 92 12.58 4.47 3.67
C VAL A 92 12.03 5.35 4.77
N ARG A 93 10.89 6.01 4.50
CA ARG A 93 10.21 6.93 5.43
C ARG A 93 8.72 6.65 5.51
N VAL A 94 8.15 7.02 6.66
CA VAL A 94 6.70 7.15 6.84
C VAL A 94 6.40 8.60 7.17
N ALA A 95 5.60 9.25 6.33
CA ALA A 95 5.20 10.63 6.54
C ALA A 95 3.82 10.90 5.93
N ASP A 96 3.18 12.02 6.34
CA ASP A 96 1.99 12.50 5.64
C ASP A 96 2.27 12.60 4.14
N ILE A 97 1.30 12.20 3.31
CA ILE A 97 1.43 12.17 1.85
C ILE A 97 1.90 13.51 1.26
N SER A 98 1.55 14.62 1.90
CA SER A 98 1.95 15.97 1.47
C SER A 98 3.47 16.21 1.55
N LYS A 99 4.17 15.44 2.38
CA LYS A 99 5.62 15.52 2.60
C LYS A 99 6.41 14.54 1.72
N SER A 100 5.73 13.58 1.08
CA SER A 100 6.41 12.59 0.25
C SER A 100 7.05 13.24 -0.99
N HIS A 101 8.24 12.78 -1.36
CA HIS A 101 9.02 13.25 -2.51
C HIS A 101 9.71 12.08 -3.19
N ASN A 102 10.38 12.32 -4.31
CA ASN A 102 11.17 11.32 -5.06
C ASN A 102 10.43 10.02 -5.43
N CYS A 103 9.09 10.04 -5.41
CA CYS A 103 8.26 8.90 -5.75
C CYS A 103 7.24 9.26 -6.84
N PRO A 104 7.36 8.71 -8.07
CA PRO A 104 6.43 8.98 -9.17
C PRO A 104 4.98 8.59 -8.84
N LEU A 105 4.76 7.46 -8.17
CA LEU A 105 3.42 7.01 -7.75
C LEU A 105 2.79 7.99 -6.77
N ALA A 106 3.52 8.40 -5.72
CA ALA A 106 3.05 9.38 -4.75
C ALA A 106 2.73 10.75 -5.41
N ARG A 107 3.56 11.17 -6.36
CA ARG A 107 3.32 12.39 -7.15
C ARG A 107 2.02 12.30 -7.93
N SER A 108 1.77 11.18 -8.60
CA SER A 108 0.54 10.93 -9.38
C SER A 108 -0.70 10.92 -8.49
N ILE A 109 -0.63 10.28 -7.31
CA ILE A 109 -1.71 10.27 -6.32
C ILE A 109 -2.00 11.68 -5.82
N ARG A 110 -1.00 12.43 -5.40
CA ARG A 110 -1.18 13.82 -4.94
C ARG A 110 -1.82 14.69 -6.03
N LYS A 111 -1.34 14.58 -7.28
CA LYS A 111 -1.89 15.35 -8.40
C LYS A 111 -3.37 15.04 -8.61
N ARG A 112 -3.73 13.75 -8.68
CA ARG A 112 -5.13 13.32 -8.94
C ARG A 112 -6.05 13.66 -7.77
N LEU A 113 -5.64 13.43 -6.53
CA LEU A 113 -6.43 13.82 -5.36
C LEU A 113 -6.65 15.34 -5.31
N SER A 114 -5.62 16.14 -5.62
CA SER A 114 -5.75 17.59 -5.68
C SER A 114 -6.74 18.04 -6.76
N GLN A 115 -6.74 17.39 -7.91
CA GLN A 115 -7.70 17.67 -8.99
C GLN A 115 -9.14 17.31 -8.60
N LEU A 116 -9.34 16.21 -7.89
CA LEU A 116 -10.65 15.74 -7.45
C LEU A 116 -11.23 16.57 -6.31
N THR A 117 -10.38 16.97 -5.36
CA THR A 117 -10.85 17.62 -4.12
C THR A 117 -10.68 19.14 -4.10
N GLY A 118 -9.95 19.71 -5.07
CA GLY A 118 -9.59 21.12 -5.09
C GLY A 118 -8.62 21.54 -3.97
N ARG A 119 -8.06 20.59 -3.22
CA ARG A 119 -7.20 20.84 -2.04
C ARG A 119 -5.89 20.06 -2.13
N LYS A 120 -4.87 20.55 -1.43
CA LYS A 120 -3.60 19.82 -1.26
C LYS A 120 -3.88 18.55 -0.43
N PRO A 121 -3.58 17.34 -0.96
CA PRO A 121 -3.79 16.09 -0.25
C PRO A 121 -2.95 16.02 1.03
N ARG A 122 -3.61 15.64 2.14
CA ARG A 122 -3.03 15.46 3.47
C ARG A 122 -3.95 14.58 4.32
N GLY A 123 -3.48 14.16 5.49
CA GLY A 123 -4.30 13.48 6.48
C GLY A 123 -4.27 11.95 6.36
N PHE A 124 -3.37 11.39 5.54
CA PHE A 124 -3.03 9.98 5.58
C PHE A 124 -1.52 9.81 5.40
N TYR A 125 -1.00 8.68 5.86
CA TYR A 125 0.43 8.41 5.82
C TYR A 125 0.83 7.61 4.59
N ALA A 126 2.00 7.92 4.06
CA ALA A 126 2.63 7.20 2.97
C ALA A 126 3.95 6.57 3.43
N VAL A 127 4.16 5.30 3.06
CA VAL A 127 5.49 4.68 3.12
C VAL A 127 6.14 4.87 1.77
N TYR A 128 7.28 5.54 1.73
CA TYR A 128 8.01 5.85 0.50
C TYR A 128 9.51 5.86 0.75
N SER A 129 10.32 5.88 -0.31
CA SER A 129 11.77 6.09 -0.20
C SER A 129 12.14 7.48 -0.67
N GLU A 130 13.10 8.11 0.01
CA GLU A 130 13.72 9.38 -0.39
C GLU A 130 14.71 9.18 -1.55
N GLU A 131 15.15 7.95 -1.80
CA GLU A 131 15.97 7.59 -2.94
C GLU A 131 15.18 7.76 -4.25
N LEU A 132 15.80 8.33 -5.27
CA LEU A 132 15.24 8.37 -6.61
C LEU A 132 15.21 6.97 -7.22
N PRO A 133 14.15 6.57 -7.92
CA PRO A 133 14.15 5.28 -8.59
C PRO A 133 15.17 5.26 -9.73
N ASP A 134 15.89 4.15 -9.87
CA ASP A 134 16.75 3.90 -11.01
C ASP A 134 15.89 3.67 -12.27
N GLU A 135 15.89 4.65 -13.17
CA GLU A 135 15.09 4.63 -14.39
C GLU A 135 15.55 3.53 -15.37
N THR A 136 16.78 3.06 -15.26
CA THR A 136 17.29 1.97 -16.11
C THR A 136 16.63 0.65 -15.79
N SER A 137 16.10 0.49 -14.59
CA SER A 137 15.36 -0.68 -14.13
C SER A 137 13.88 -0.68 -14.55
N MET A 138 13.40 0.40 -15.19
CA MET A 138 12.01 0.50 -15.65
C MET A 138 11.75 -0.37 -16.88
N ARG A 139 10.60 -1.03 -16.85
CA ARG A 139 10.07 -1.80 -17.99
C ARG A 139 8.64 -1.37 -18.28
N THR A 140 8.29 -1.23 -19.54
CA THR A 140 6.90 -1.01 -19.97
C THR A 140 6.15 -2.34 -20.01
N VAL A 141 4.85 -2.28 -19.75
CA VAL A 141 3.93 -3.43 -19.79
C VAL A 141 2.82 -3.10 -20.77
N GLU A 142 2.58 -4.01 -21.70
CA GLU A 142 1.44 -3.95 -22.61
C GLU A 142 0.36 -4.93 -22.11
N GLY A 143 -0.90 -4.52 -22.19
CA GLY A 143 -2.05 -5.38 -21.90
C GLY A 143 -2.45 -5.50 -20.42
N GLU A 144 -1.74 -4.93 -19.46
CA GLU A 144 -2.18 -4.88 -18.07
C GLU A 144 -3.13 -3.71 -17.80
N ALA A 145 -4.26 -4.00 -17.16
CA ALA A 145 -5.21 -2.98 -16.72
C ALA A 145 -4.60 -2.11 -15.61
N PHE A 146 -4.66 -0.79 -15.78
CA PHE A 146 -4.24 0.23 -14.80
C PHE A 146 -2.73 0.30 -14.48
N LYS A 147 -1.89 -0.47 -15.18
CA LYS A 147 -0.43 -0.46 -15.02
C LYS A 147 0.27 -0.34 -16.37
N ARG A 148 1.10 0.68 -16.53
CA ARG A 148 1.83 0.97 -17.78
C ARG A 148 3.30 0.59 -17.72
N SER A 149 3.85 0.52 -16.53
CA SER A 149 5.27 0.21 -16.30
C SER A 149 5.49 -0.34 -14.91
N TYR A 150 6.59 -1.04 -14.74
CA TYR A 150 7.10 -1.45 -13.43
C TYR A 150 8.61 -1.22 -13.37
N TYR A 151 9.13 -1.13 -12.17
CA TYR A 151 10.56 -1.10 -11.91
C TYR A 151 11.03 -2.46 -11.39
N GLY A 152 12.25 -2.83 -11.70
CA GLY A 152 12.92 -3.94 -11.03
C GLY A 152 12.88 -3.72 -9.52
N THR A 153 12.65 -4.78 -8.75
CA THR A 153 12.48 -4.65 -7.30
C THR A 153 13.33 -5.69 -6.59
N ILE A 154 14.22 -5.22 -5.71
CA ILE A 154 14.98 -6.11 -4.83
C ILE A 154 14.10 -6.53 -3.63
N SER A 155 14.21 -7.78 -3.21
CA SER A 155 13.25 -8.44 -2.30
C SER A 155 13.06 -7.73 -0.95
N TYR A 156 14.13 -7.17 -0.39
CA TYR A 156 14.07 -6.53 0.94
C TYR A 156 13.33 -5.18 0.93
N MET A 157 13.29 -4.44 -0.18
CA MET A 157 12.63 -3.13 -0.23
C MET A 157 11.11 -3.21 0.02
N PRO A 158 10.33 -4.07 -0.65
CA PRO A 158 8.91 -4.24 -0.30
C PRO A 158 8.70 -4.75 1.12
N ALA A 159 9.60 -5.60 1.63
CA ALA A 159 9.52 -6.08 3.01
C ALA A 159 9.67 -4.94 4.02
N LEU A 160 10.63 -4.04 3.80
CA LEU A 160 10.82 -2.84 4.62
C LEU A 160 9.61 -1.92 4.57
N PHE A 161 9.03 -1.70 3.39
CA PHE A 161 7.80 -0.92 3.27
C PHE A 161 6.67 -1.52 4.10
N GLY A 162 6.51 -2.85 4.07
CA GLY A 162 5.54 -3.56 4.91
C GLY A 162 5.82 -3.41 6.40
N LEU A 163 7.08 -3.56 6.84
CA LEU A 163 7.48 -3.40 8.24
C LEU A 163 7.26 -1.96 8.74
N HIS A 164 7.59 -0.96 7.93
CA HIS A 164 7.33 0.44 8.28
C HIS A 164 5.83 0.75 8.37
N ALA A 165 5.02 0.20 7.47
CA ALA A 165 3.56 0.33 7.52
C ALA A 165 3.01 -0.31 8.80
N ALA A 166 3.38 -1.55 9.10
CA ALA A 166 2.96 -2.28 10.29
C ALA A 166 3.36 -1.56 11.58
N ALA A 167 4.61 -1.09 11.67
CA ALA A 167 5.11 -0.34 12.83
C ALA A 167 4.33 0.98 13.02
N HIS A 168 3.94 1.65 11.92
CA HIS A 168 3.14 2.86 11.99
C HIS A 168 1.73 2.57 12.51
N ILE A 169 1.05 1.54 11.97
CA ILE A 169 -0.29 1.12 12.39
C ILE A 169 -0.30 0.79 13.88
N LEU A 170 0.59 -0.11 14.31
CA LEU A 170 0.66 -0.54 15.72
C LEU A 170 0.87 0.64 16.68
N ARG A 171 1.77 1.57 16.33
CA ARG A 171 1.99 2.77 17.15
C ARG A 171 0.78 3.70 17.17
N SER A 172 -0.01 3.76 16.10
CA SER A 172 -1.21 4.58 16.05
C SER A 172 -2.29 3.99 16.94
N LEU A 173 -2.58 2.70 16.83
CA LEU A 173 -3.57 2.00 17.64
C LEU A 173 -3.23 2.04 19.15
N LEU A 174 -1.95 1.78 19.52
CA LEU A 174 -1.51 1.83 20.91
C LEU A 174 -1.55 3.23 21.56
N ARG A 175 -1.55 4.31 20.75
CA ARG A 175 -1.68 5.68 21.28
C ARG A 175 -3.12 6.07 21.53
N GLU A 176 -4.04 5.56 20.75
CA GLU A 176 -5.48 5.76 20.95
C GLU A 176 -5.93 5.07 22.24
N ASP A 177 -5.48 3.84 22.50
CA ASP A 177 -5.76 3.12 23.76
C ASP A 177 -5.18 3.82 25.02
N SER A 178 -4.18 4.68 24.85
CA SER A 178 -3.54 5.39 25.97
C SER A 178 -4.20 6.76 26.27
N ALA A 179 -5.16 7.18 25.48
CA ALA A 179 -5.84 8.47 25.57
C ALA A 179 -7.26 8.37 26.20
N GLU A 180 -7.73 7.15 26.48
CA GLU A 180 -8.94 6.84 27.28
C GLU A 180 -8.57 6.58 28.76
#